data_985ade45dc42338d427caca23b8e0426
#
_entry.id   985ade45dc42338d427caca23b8e0426
#
_cell.length_a   1.000
_cell.length_b   1.000
_cell.length_c   1.000
_cell.angle_alpha   90.00
_cell.angle_beta   90.00
_cell.angle_gamma   90.00
#
_symmetry.space_group_name_H-M   'P 1'
#
loop_
_entity.id
_entity.type
_entity.pdbx_description
1 polymer ?
#
loop_
_entity_poly.entity_id
_entity_poly.type
_entity_poly.pdbx_seq_one_letter_code
_entity_poly.pdbx_strand_id
1 'polypeptide(L)'
;MTERRGSSPGRHPRHPTATGVSFAPMRIVSLVPNGTEILFAVGAGHQVVGVSHECDFPAEARTRAILTGSALTPGMSAAEVDAAVAAQVGSGKSLYTLDEARIAELAPDLIVTQELCPVCAVSTEQVDGAIRPLPRCPDLLSLDPRSLEDVFRDILAIGEATGRGETARELVETLERRLAAVRSRVADRPRPRVVALEWLDPLFVGGHWVPEMIAAAGGEDVLAQPGAKSRRIPWDELLAADPDLIVAMPCGFDATGARAQVVAAADRPEWRSLRAVRAGKIFPVDANGCFSRPGPRLIDGVEQLAAIFHGPADDF
;
A
#
# COMPACT_ATOMS: atom_id res chain seq x y z
N MET A 1 76.50 -29.64 41.37
CA MET A 1 75.33 -29.24 42.18
C MET A 1 74.74 -28.02 41.52
N THR A 2 73.74 -28.21 40.66
CA THR A 2 73.06 -27.17 39.95
C THR A 2 71.57 -27.56 39.92
N GLU A 3 70.79 -26.83 40.72
CA GLU A 3 69.35 -26.97 40.86
C GLU A 3 68.68 -26.38 39.57
N ARG A 4 67.82 -27.18 38.95
CA ARG A 4 66.89 -26.75 37.92
C ARG A 4 65.61 -26.27 38.57
N ARG A 5 65.30 -24.98 38.43
CA ARG A 5 64.01 -24.38 38.78
C ARG A 5 62.97 -24.73 37.72
N GLY A 6 61.86 -25.39 38.14
CA GLY A 6 60.71 -25.64 37.27
C GLY A 6 59.90 -24.40 37.00
N SER A 7 59.62 -24.15 35.76
CA SER A 7 58.68 -23.10 35.28
C SER A 7 57.26 -23.63 35.31
N SER A 8 56.36 -22.97 36.04
CA SER A 8 54.92 -23.21 36.03
C SER A 8 54.29 -22.69 34.73
N PRO A 9 53.33 -23.39 34.12
CA PRO A 9 52.62 -22.90 32.95
C PRO A 9 51.63 -21.78 33.32
N GLY A 10 51.72 -20.64 32.64
CA GLY A 10 50.85 -19.50 32.80
C GLY A 10 49.38 -19.83 32.45
N ARG A 11 48.50 -19.46 33.34
CA ARG A 11 47.05 -19.47 33.09
C ARG A 11 46.71 -18.39 32.07
N HIS A 12 46.22 -18.77 30.88
CA HIS A 12 45.59 -17.87 29.93
C HIS A 12 44.28 -17.32 30.53
N PRO A 13 44.01 -16.00 30.45
CA PRO A 13 42.71 -15.45 30.83
C PRO A 13 41.64 -15.99 29.87
N ARG A 14 40.62 -16.64 30.44
CA ARG A 14 39.41 -17.02 29.69
C ARG A 14 38.68 -15.74 29.34
N HIS A 15 38.57 -15.45 28.04
CA HIS A 15 37.63 -14.45 27.53
C HIS A 15 36.22 -14.84 27.99
N PRO A 16 35.43 -13.89 28.52
CA PRO A 16 34.02 -14.14 28.79
C PRO A 16 33.34 -14.44 27.46
N THR A 17 32.78 -15.63 27.34
CA THR A 17 31.84 -15.96 26.28
C THR A 17 30.68 -14.99 26.39
N ALA A 18 30.46 -14.19 25.35
CA ALA A 18 29.28 -13.34 25.23
C ALA A 18 28.05 -14.23 25.41
N THR A 19 27.40 -14.11 26.54
CA THR A 19 26.07 -14.70 26.76
C THR A 19 25.15 -14.01 25.80
N GLY A 20 24.82 -14.69 24.69
CA GLY A 20 23.83 -14.22 23.74
C GLY A 20 22.52 -14.02 24.50
N VAL A 21 22.14 -12.78 24.71
CA VAL A 21 20.81 -12.41 25.13
C VAL A 21 19.91 -12.76 23.93
N SER A 22 19.26 -13.92 24.00
CA SER A 22 18.22 -14.28 23.03
C SER A 22 17.02 -13.39 23.33
N PHE A 23 16.94 -12.25 22.66
CA PHE A 23 15.71 -11.50 22.63
C PHE A 23 14.68 -12.35 21.86
N ALA A 24 13.52 -12.57 22.47
CA ALA A 24 12.38 -13.12 21.72
C ALA A 24 12.15 -12.26 20.47
N PRO A 25 11.87 -12.87 19.31
CA PRO A 25 11.61 -12.08 18.10
C PRO A 25 10.46 -11.11 18.34
N MET A 26 10.62 -9.86 17.89
CA MET A 26 9.58 -8.83 17.94
C MET A 26 8.28 -9.38 17.36
N ARG A 27 7.16 -9.08 17.99
CA ARG A 27 5.82 -9.50 17.56
C ARG A 27 5.10 -8.32 16.93
N ILE A 28 4.79 -8.40 15.64
CA ILE A 28 4.25 -7.29 14.87
C ILE A 28 2.81 -7.60 14.45
N VAL A 29 1.92 -6.64 14.67
CA VAL A 29 0.57 -6.62 14.09
C VAL A 29 0.54 -5.57 13.00
N SER A 30 0.06 -5.93 11.82
CA SER A 30 -0.14 -4.99 10.70
C SER A 30 -1.62 -4.90 10.35
N LEU A 31 -2.21 -3.75 10.60
CA LEU A 31 -3.65 -3.49 10.37
C LEU A 31 -3.94 -2.89 8.99
N VAL A 32 -2.91 -2.79 8.14
CA VAL A 32 -3.01 -2.19 6.81
C VAL A 32 -2.22 -3.01 5.77
N PRO A 33 -2.78 -3.20 4.55
CA PRO A 33 -2.14 -4.03 3.52
C PRO A 33 -0.74 -3.53 3.10
N ASN A 34 -0.58 -2.22 2.89
CA ASN A 34 0.72 -1.65 2.52
C ASN A 34 1.79 -1.87 3.60
N GLY A 35 1.45 -1.70 4.88
CA GLY A 35 2.35 -2.01 5.99
C GLY A 35 2.77 -3.48 6.00
N THR A 36 1.81 -4.40 5.76
CA THR A 36 2.11 -5.82 5.62
C THR A 36 3.07 -6.10 4.46
N GLU A 37 2.80 -5.55 3.28
CA GLU A 37 3.67 -5.72 2.11
C GLU A 37 5.09 -5.21 2.37
N ILE A 38 5.22 -4.04 2.99
CA ILE A 38 6.52 -3.47 3.34
C ILE A 38 7.25 -4.36 4.35
N LEU A 39 6.57 -4.83 5.43
CA LEU A 39 7.15 -5.72 6.43
C LEU A 39 7.74 -6.99 5.80
N PHE A 40 7.03 -7.60 4.86
CA PHE A 40 7.55 -8.76 4.15
C PHE A 40 8.70 -8.40 3.21
N ALA A 41 8.60 -7.28 2.49
CA ALA A 41 9.61 -6.83 1.54
C ALA A 41 10.95 -6.50 2.21
N VAL A 42 10.94 -5.93 3.43
CA VAL A 42 12.16 -5.67 4.20
C VAL A 42 12.66 -6.90 5.00
N GLY A 43 12.01 -8.07 4.86
CA GLY A 43 12.41 -9.31 5.53
C GLY A 43 11.97 -9.44 6.99
N ALA A 44 11.02 -8.62 7.45
CA ALA A 44 10.41 -8.70 8.77
C ALA A 44 9.14 -9.58 8.82
N GLY A 45 8.73 -10.19 7.72
CA GLY A 45 7.50 -10.99 7.60
C GLY A 45 7.37 -12.13 8.61
N HIS A 46 8.49 -12.73 9.03
CA HIS A 46 8.51 -13.77 10.06
C HIS A 46 8.15 -13.26 11.48
N GLN A 47 8.19 -11.96 11.72
CA GLN A 47 7.82 -11.29 12.97
C GLN A 47 6.32 -10.91 12.97
N VAL A 48 5.65 -10.93 11.82
CA VAL A 48 4.22 -10.60 11.71
C VAL A 48 3.39 -11.74 12.30
N VAL A 49 2.64 -11.44 13.36
CA VAL A 49 1.80 -12.39 14.09
C VAL A 49 0.30 -12.20 13.83
N GLY A 50 -0.10 -11.02 13.35
CA GLY A 50 -1.48 -10.70 13.04
C GLY A 50 -1.59 -9.66 11.95
N VAL A 51 -2.66 -9.72 11.16
CA VAL A 51 -2.89 -8.87 9.98
C VAL A 51 -4.35 -8.45 9.87
N SER A 52 -4.63 -7.45 9.04
CA SER A 52 -5.98 -7.10 8.59
C SER A 52 -6.52 -8.15 7.62
N HIS A 53 -7.85 -8.28 7.52
CA HIS A 53 -8.51 -9.15 6.54
C HIS A 53 -8.22 -8.76 5.08
N GLU A 54 -7.77 -7.52 4.84
CA GLU A 54 -7.36 -7.01 3.54
C GLU A 54 -5.89 -7.37 3.16
N CYS A 55 -5.12 -7.93 4.10
CA CYS A 55 -3.71 -8.26 3.89
C CYS A 55 -3.58 -9.60 3.16
N ASP A 56 -3.48 -9.56 1.85
CA ASP A 56 -3.47 -10.73 0.97
C ASP A 56 -2.14 -10.95 0.23
N PHE A 57 -1.21 -10.00 0.35
CA PHE A 57 0.11 -10.08 -0.29
C PHE A 57 1.26 -9.81 0.72
N PRO A 58 2.35 -10.59 0.63
CA PRO A 58 2.46 -11.83 -0.14
C PRO A 58 1.47 -12.90 0.37
N ALA A 59 1.28 -13.98 -0.38
CA ALA A 59 0.32 -15.04 -0.02
C ALA A 59 0.52 -15.59 1.40
N GLU A 60 1.75 -15.56 1.91
CA GLU A 60 2.10 -15.94 3.28
C GLU A 60 1.39 -15.08 4.34
N ALA A 61 1.08 -13.81 4.06
CA ALA A 61 0.35 -12.94 4.99
C ALA A 61 -1.00 -13.53 5.41
N ARG A 62 -1.68 -14.24 4.50
CA ARG A 62 -2.97 -14.92 4.75
C ARG A 62 -2.89 -16.05 5.79
N THR A 63 -1.69 -16.50 6.16
CA THR A 63 -1.48 -17.52 7.20
C THR A 63 -1.43 -16.94 8.61
N ARG A 64 -1.44 -15.62 8.74
CA ARG A 64 -1.37 -14.91 10.03
C ARG A 64 -2.77 -14.80 10.65
N ALA A 65 -2.84 -14.48 11.94
CA ALA A 65 -4.11 -14.23 12.60
C ALA A 65 -4.81 -13.01 11.97
N ILE A 66 -6.06 -13.17 11.54
CA ILE A 66 -6.86 -12.06 11.01
C ILE A 66 -7.50 -11.34 12.20
N LEU A 67 -7.29 -10.02 12.29
CA LEU A 67 -7.64 -9.19 13.45
C LEU A 67 -8.75 -8.17 13.16
N THR A 68 -9.15 -8.05 11.90
CA THR A 68 -10.18 -7.10 11.50
C THR A 68 -11.28 -7.77 10.71
N GLY A 69 -12.46 -7.15 10.68
CA GLY A 69 -13.55 -7.53 9.80
C GLY A 69 -14.15 -6.29 9.14
N SER A 70 -14.95 -6.48 8.09
CA SER A 70 -15.65 -5.42 7.38
C SER A 70 -17.14 -5.49 7.62
N ALA A 71 -17.80 -4.32 7.71
CA ALA A 71 -19.25 -4.20 7.67
C ALA A 71 -19.82 -4.34 6.24
N LEU A 72 -18.95 -4.28 5.23
CA LEU A 72 -19.33 -4.47 3.83
C LEU A 72 -19.52 -5.95 3.51
N THR A 73 -20.58 -6.29 2.76
CA THR A 73 -20.88 -7.67 2.38
C THR A 73 -20.21 -7.98 1.03
N PRO A 74 -19.56 -9.13 0.87
CA PRO A 74 -19.01 -9.55 -0.41
C PRO A 74 -20.08 -9.60 -1.51
N GLY A 75 -19.76 -9.10 -2.71
CA GLY A 75 -20.65 -9.11 -3.87
C GLY A 75 -21.55 -7.87 -4.02
N MET A 76 -21.41 -6.87 -3.15
CA MET A 76 -22.05 -5.57 -3.33
C MET A 76 -21.56 -4.89 -4.61
N SER A 77 -22.47 -4.22 -5.33
CA SER A 77 -22.11 -3.34 -6.45
C SER A 77 -21.38 -2.08 -5.95
N ALA A 78 -20.70 -1.37 -6.86
CA ALA A 78 -20.01 -0.12 -6.53
C ALA A 78 -20.94 0.92 -5.87
N ALA A 79 -22.16 1.06 -6.37
CA ALA A 79 -23.15 1.99 -5.81
C ALA A 79 -23.62 1.56 -4.40
N GLU A 80 -23.79 0.26 -4.16
CA GLU A 80 -24.16 -0.26 -2.84
C GLU A 80 -23.03 -0.07 -1.83
N VAL A 81 -21.77 -0.27 -2.24
CA VAL A 81 -20.60 0.01 -1.40
C VAL A 81 -20.54 1.49 -1.05
N ASP A 82 -20.66 2.41 -2.02
CA ASP A 82 -20.66 3.87 -1.78
C ASP A 82 -21.78 4.27 -0.81
N ALA A 83 -22.99 3.74 -1.00
CA ALA A 83 -24.12 4.01 -0.11
C ALA A 83 -23.89 3.48 1.31
N ALA A 84 -23.33 2.28 1.46
CA ALA A 84 -23.02 1.69 2.77
C ALA A 84 -21.92 2.48 3.50
N VAL A 85 -20.88 2.89 2.76
CA VAL A 85 -19.81 3.76 3.28
C VAL A 85 -20.37 5.09 3.75
N ALA A 86 -21.18 5.76 2.92
CA ALA A 86 -21.79 7.04 3.27
C ALA A 86 -22.68 6.93 4.53
N ALA A 87 -23.46 5.86 4.66
CA ALA A 87 -24.32 5.60 5.82
C ALA A 87 -23.50 5.39 7.11
N GLN A 88 -22.42 4.62 7.05
CA GLN A 88 -21.55 4.36 8.22
C GLN A 88 -20.82 5.63 8.66
N VAL A 89 -20.17 6.34 7.73
CA VAL A 89 -19.48 7.60 8.01
C VAL A 89 -20.45 8.64 8.56
N GLY A 90 -21.65 8.77 7.96
CA GLY A 90 -22.68 9.69 8.41
C GLY A 90 -23.22 9.38 9.81
N SER A 91 -23.14 8.12 10.26
CA SER A 91 -23.54 7.70 11.62
C SER A 91 -22.40 7.74 12.65
N GLY A 92 -21.19 8.14 12.24
CA GLY A 92 -20.00 8.11 13.09
C GLY A 92 -19.52 6.71 13.47
N LYS A 93 -19.96 5.67 12.75
CA LYS A 93 -19.55 4.29 12.97
C LYS A 93 -18.39 3.91 12.05
N SER A 94 -17.51 3.06 12.54
CA SER A 94 -16.44 2.50 11.71
C SER A 94 -16.98 1.47 10.71
N LEU A 95 -16.37 1.43 9.53
CA LEU A 95 -16.58 0.36 8.55
C LEU A 95 -15.92 -0.95 8.95
N TYR A 96 -14.95 -0.88 9.86
CA TYR A 96 -14.14 -2.01 10.27
C TYR A 96 -14.35 -2.35 11.73
N THR A 97 -14.32 -3.63 12.04
CA THR A 97 -14.25 -4.17 13.40
C THR A 97 -12.82 -4.57 13.72
N LEU A 98 -12.44 -4.52 14.99
CA LEU A 98 -11.13 -4.91 15.51
C LEU A 98 -11.32 -5.98 16.57
N ASP A 99 -10.59 -7.09 16.47
CA ASP A 99 -10.58 -8.16 17.48
C ASP A 99 -9.58 -7.83 18.59
N GLU A 100 -10.03 -7.00 19.55
CA GLU A 100 -9.24 -6.54 20.68
C GLU A 100 -8.74 -7.71 21.57
N ALA A 101 -9.58 -8.74 21.75
CA ALA A 101 -9.21 -9.91 22.55
C ALA A 101 -8.05 -10.66 21.90
N ARG A 102 -8.10 -10.84 20.59
CA ARG A 102 -7.04 -11.49 19.84
C ARG A 102 -5.74 -10.67 19.80
N ILE A 103 -5.84 -9.34 19.73
CA ILE A 103 -4.67 -8.46 19.85
C ILE A 103 -4.02 -8.65 21.23
N ALA A 104 -4.82 -8.69 22.28
CA ALA A 104 -4.32 -8.91 23.66
C ALA A 104 -3.61 -10.26 23.80
N GLU A 105 -4.15 -11.34 23.24
CA GLU A 105 -3.52 -12.67 23.21
C GLU A 105 -2.19 -12.67 22.44
N LEU A 106 -2.15 -11.95 21.33
CA LEU A 106 -0.94 -11.84 20.51
C LEU A 106 0.15 -11.01 21.18
N ALA A 107 -0.20 -10.16 22.15
CA ALA A 107 0.74 -9.31 22.89
C ALA A 107 1.82 -8.69 21.96
N PRO A 108 1.43 -7.84 20.98
CA PRO A 108 2.36 -7.26 20.03
C PRO A 108 3.35 -6.30 20.70
N ASP A 109 4.54 -6.19 20.15
CA ASP A 109 5.53 -5.17 20.49
C ASP A 109 5.37 -3.93 19.59
N LEU A 110 4.90 -4.13 18.35
CA LEU A 110 4.68 -3.08 17.34
C LEU A 110 3.35 -3.29 16.64
N ILE A 111 2.59 -2.21 16.44
CA ILE A 111 1.41 -2.19 15.57
C ILE A 111 1.65 -1.20 14.43
N VAL A 112 1.48 -1.66 13.20
CA VAL A 112 1.53 -0.81 11.99
C VAL A 112 0.10 -0.53 11.55
N THR A 113 -0.24 0.75 11.40
CA THR A 113 -1.57 1.25 11.03
C THR A 113 -1.45 2.42 10.05
N GLN A 114 -2.57 3.11 9.73
CA GLN A 114 -2.57 4.32 8.88
C GLN A 114 -3.60 5.34 9.37
N GLU A 115 -3.37 6.61 9.05
CA GLU A 115 -4.31 7.71 9.27
C GLU A 115 -4.93 8.25 7.97
N LEU A 116 -4.46 7.78 6.82
CA LEU A 116 -4.74 8.34 5.49
C LEU A 116 -6.24 8.46 5.19
N CYS A 117 -7.02 7.43 5.53
CA CYS A 117 -8.43 7.37 5.17
C CYS A 117 -9.23 6.54 6.19
N PRO A 118 -10.22 7.14 6.88
CA PRO A 118 -11.07 6.40 7.82
C PRO A 118 -11.96 5.35 7.14
N VAL A 119 -11.99 5.32 5.81
CA VAL A 119 -12.78 4.39 4.98
C VAL A 119 -11.93 3.20 4.53
N CYS A 120 -10.59 3.28 4.65
CA CYS A 120 -9.68 2.27 4.08
C CYS A 120 -9.04 1.35 5.14
N ALA A 121 -9.13 1.71 6.42
CA ALA A 121 -8.58 0.92 7.53
C ALA A 121 -9.27 1.25 8.86
N VAL A 122 -8.93 0.49 9.90
CA VAL A 122 -9.31 0.75 11.29
C VAL A 122 -8.75 2.10 11.71
N SER A 123 -9.57 2.97 12.35
CA SER A 123 -9.11 4.29 12.78
C SER A 123 -8.09 4.19 13.91
N THR A 124 -7.22 5.20 14.01
CA THR A 124 -6.20 5.30 15.08
C THR A 124 -6.85 5.29 16.47
N GLU A 125 -8.03 5.95 16.61
CA GLU A 125 -8.76 5.95 17.88
C GLU A 125 -9.25 4.55 18.29
N GLN A 126 -9.66 3.72 17.34
CA GLN A 126 -10.03 2.32 17.62
C GLN A 126 -8.81 1.51 18.06
N VAL A 127 -7.67 1.71 17.39
CA VAL A 127 -6.40 1.06 17.75
C VAL A 127 -5.97 1.50 19.13
N ASP A 128 -5.96 2.79 19.42
CA ASP A 128 -5.64 3.35 20.75
C ASP A 128 -6.55 2.78 21.84
N GLY A 129 -7.86 2.66 21.56
CA GLY A 129 -8.81 2.03 22.48
C GLY A 129 -8.47 0.57 22.79
N ALA A 130 -8.06 -0.18 21.78
CA ALA A 130 -7.71 -1.61 21.89
C ALA A 130 -6.39 -1.84 22.65
N ILE A 131 -5.40 -0.94 22.53
CA ILE A 131 -4.08 -1.12 23.14
C ILE A 131 -3.96 -0.58 24.56
N ARG A 132 -4.78 0.42 24.94
CA ARG A 132 -4.76 1.01 26.29
C ARG A 132 -4.89 0.00 27.44
N PRO A 133 -5.75 -1.04 27.36
CA PRO A 133 -5.89 -2.02 28.44
C PRO A 133 -4.78 -3.07 28.46
N LEU A 134 -3.86 -3.08 27.50
CA LEU A 134 -2.80 -4.10 27.43
C LEU A 134 -1.79 -3.90 28.58
N PRO A 135 -1.28 -5.00 29.17
CA PRO A 135 -0.27 -4.93 30.23
C PRO A 135 1.03 -4.23 29.81
N ARG A 136 1.35 -4.30 28.51
CA ARG A 136 2.45 -3.59 27.85
C ARG A 136 1.88 -2.90 26.63
N CYS A 137 2.04 -1.58 26.57
CA CYS A 137 1.63 -0.81 25.40
C CYS A 137 2.61 -1.08 24.26
N PRO A 138 2.15 -1.56 23.08
CA PRO A 138 3.00 -1.70 21.91
C PRO A 138 3.40 -0.33 21.35
N ASP A 139 4.51 -0.27 20.64
CA ASP A 139 4.81 0.88 19.80
C ASP A 139 3.80 0.96 18.65
N LEU A 140 3.39 2.17 18.28
CA LEU A 140 2.46 2.42 17.18
C LEU A 140 3.19 3.14 16.05
N LEU A 141 3.17 2.57 14.85
CA LEU A 141 3.70 3.17 13.63
C LEU A 141 2.53 3.45 12.67
N SER A 142 2.18 4.73 12.53
CA SER A 142 1.15 5.17 11.60
C SER A 142 1.77 5.61 10.27
N LEU A 143 1.22 5.12 9.15
CA LEU A 143 1.64 5.44 7.80
C LEU A 143 0.61 6.42 7.18
N ASP A 144 1.08 7.53 6.61
CA ASP A 144 0.21 8.53 5.96
C ASP A 144 0.84 9.05 4.64
N PRO A 145 1.18 8.18 3.69
CA PRO A 145 1.86 8.58 2.47
C PRO A 145 0.89 9.30 1.52
N ARG A 146 1.36 10.39 0.88
CA ARG A 146 0.62 11.19 -0.11
C ARG A 146 1.35 11.30 -1.44
N SER A 147 2.59 10.81 -1.49
CA SER A 147 3.47 10.83 -2.65
C SER A 147 4.27 9.53 -2.72
N LEU A 148 4.96 9.30 -3.83
CA LEU A 148 5.90 8.17 -3.95
C LEU A 148 7.08 8.31 -2.97
N GLU A 149 7.52 9.55 -2.69
CA GLU A 149 8.57 9.82 -1.71
C GLU A 149 8.12 9.45 -0.29
N ASP A 150 6.86 9.71 0.07
CA ASP A 150 6.31 9.31 1.36
C ASP A 150 6.31 7.79 1.51
N VAL A 151 5.98 7.04 0.45
CA VAL A 151 6.04 5.57 0.46
C VAL A 151 7.48 5.09 0.71
N PHE A 152 8.49 5.74 0.13
CA PHE A 152 9.89 5.40 0.40
C PHE A 152 10.26 5.71 1.86
N ARG A 153 9.76 6.80 2.44
CA ARG A 153 9.94 7.11 3.88
C ARG A 153 9.27 6.07 4.77
N ASP A 154 8.07 5.59 4.42
CA ASP A 154 7.38 4.53 5.15
C ASP A 154 8.17 3.21 5.13
N ILE A 155 8.77 2.85 3.99
CA ILE A 155 9.64 1.67 3.87
C ILE A 155 10.83 1.78 4.82
N LEU A 156 11.49 2.96 4.86
CA LEU A 156 12.61 3.20 5.76
C LEU A 156 12.18 3.17 7.22
N ALA A 157 11.04 3.78 7.57
CA ALA A 157 10.53 3.81 8.93
C ALA A 157 10.20 2.40 9.46
N ILE A 158 9.56 1.56 8.65
CA ILE A 158 9.32 0.15 8.97
C ILE A 158 10.65 -0.61 9.12
N GLY A 159 11.61 -0.35 8.24
CA GLY A 159 12.94 -0.94 8.32
C GLY A 159 13.64 -0.63 9.64
N GLU A 160 13.66 0.63 10.05
CA GLU A 160 14.26 1.05 11.33
C GLU A 160 13.51 0.44 12.53
N ALA A 161 12.17 0.51 12.55
CA ALA A 161 11.35 -0.02 13.63
C ALA A 161 11.51 -1.55 13.83
N THR A 162 11.87 -2.28 12.77
CA THR A 162 11.99 -3.75 12.78
C THR A 162 13.43 -4.26 12.79
N GLY A 163 14.43 -3.36 12.87
CA GLY A 163 15.85 -3.70 12.80
C GLY A 163 16.28 -4.18 11.40
N ARG A 164 15.57 -3.76 10.34
CA ARG A 164 15.82 -4.09 8.92
C ARG A 164 16.23 -2.86 8.10
N GLY A 165 16.82 -1.86 8.73
CA GLY A 165 17.15 -0.57 8.09
C GLY A 165 18.06 -0.70 6.87
N GLU A 166 19.01 -1.65 6.84
CA GLU A 166 19.86 -1.88 5.67
C GLU A 166 19.04 -2.43 4.48
N THR A 167 18.26 -3.48 4.71
CA THR A 167 17.38 -4.06 3.67
C THR A 167 16.36 -3.04 3.15
N ALA A 168 15.83 -2.19 4.03
CA ALA A 168 14.90 -1.12 3.63
C ALA A 168 15.58 -0.10 2.70
N ARG A 169 16.82 0.30 3.00
CA ARG A 169 17.59 1.21 2.12
C ARG A 169 17.87 0.59 0.75
N GLU A 170 18.32 -0.66 0.71
CA GLU A 170 18.55 -1.40 -0.55
C GLU A 170 17.27 -1.51 -1.39
N LEU A 171 16.13 -1.74 -0.73
CA LEU A 171 14.82 -1.78 -1.39
C LEU A 171 14.47 -0.43 -1.99
N VAL A 172 14.57 0.66 -1.21
CA VAL A 172 14.28 2.04 -1.69
C VAL A 172 15.20 2.40 -2.86
N GLU A 173 16.50 2.19 -2.76
CA GLU A 173 17.45 2.43 -3.86
C GLU A 173 17.08 1.66 -5.14
N THR A 174 16.56 0.45 -4.99
CA THR A 174 16.11 -0.37 -6.14
C THR A 174 14.86 0.23 -6.77
N LEU A 175 13.88 0.64 -5.96
CA LEU A 175 12.64 1.27 -6.44
C LEU A 175 12.91 2.62 -7.10
N GLU A 176 13.80 3.45 -6.53
CA GLU A 176 14.20 4.73 -7.10
C GLU A 176 14.91 4.56 -8.46
N ARG A 177 15.80 3.56 -8.58
CA ARG A 177 16.44 3.26 -9.87
C ARG A 177 15.43 2.84 -10.94
N ARG A 178 14.45 2.00 -10.59
CA ARG A 178 13.37 1.60 -11.50
C ARG A 178 12.54 2.80 -11.93
N LEU A 179 12.13 3.64 -10.97
CA LEU A 179 11.38 4.87 -11.24
C LEU A 179 12.14 5.83 -12.15
N ALA A 180 13.44 6.04 -11.89
CA ALA A 180 14.30 6.87 -12.72
C ALA A 180 14.45 6.31 -14.15
N ALA A 181 14.55 4.99 -14.31
CA ALA A 181 14.60 4.33 -15.61
C ALA A 181 13.31 4.56 -16.42
N VAL A 182 12.13 4.47 -15.78
CA VAL A 182 10.86 4.79 -16.44
C VAL A 182 10.84 6.25 -16.88
N ARG A 183 11.13 7.19 -15.97
CA ARG A 183 11.14 8.63 -16.26
C ARG A 183 12.06 8.98 -17.45
N SER A 184 13.26 8.38 -17.47
CA SER A 184 14.22 8.58 -18.57
C SER A 184 13.68 8.05 -19.90
N ARG A 185 13.07 6.86 -19.89
CA ARG A 185 12.52 6.21 -21.09
C ARG A 185 11.40 7.04 -21.75
N VAL A 186 10.59 7.74 -20.96
CA VAL A 186 9.42 8.47 -21.44
C VAL A 186 9.67 9.98 -21.59
N ALA A 187 10.86 10.50 -21.28
CA ALA A 187 11.17 11.91 -21.17
C ALA A 187 10.80 12.72 -22.44
N ASP A 188 11.11 12.14 -23.62
CA ASP A 188 10.88 12.78 -24.92
C ASP A 188 9.60 12.27 -25.63
N ARG A 189 8.75 11.51 -24.93
CA ARG A 189 7.52 10.98 -25.50
C ARG A 189 6.37 12.00 -25.41
N PRO A 190 5.41 11.97 -26.35
CA PRO A 190 4.17 12.71 -26.22
C PRO A 190 3.45 12.32 -24.93
N ARG A 191 2.94 13.31 -24.20
CA ARG A 191 2.22 13.08 -22.94
C ARG A 191 0.73 12.97 -23.20
N PRO A 192 0.14 11.77 -23.16
CA PRO A 192 -1.32 11.64 -23.32
C PRO A 192 -2.03 12.28 -22.12
N ARG A 193 -3.22 12.83 -22.39
CA ARG A 193 -4.16 13.32 -21.36
C ARG A 193 -4.88 12.13 -20.74
N VAL A 194 -4.69 11.92 -19.45
CA VAL A 194 -5.15 10.73 -18.71
C VAL A 194 -6.15 11.14 -17.65
N VAL A 195 -7.16 10.30 -17.43
CA VAL A 195 -7.97 10.30 -16.23
C VAL A 195 -7.84 8.94 -15.56
N ALA A 196 -7.44 8.92 -14.30
CA ALA A 196 -7.49 7.73 -13.44
C ALA A 196 -8.79 7.74 -12.65
N LEU A 197 -9.59 6.69 -12.78
CA LEU A 197 -10.83 6.52 -12.02
C LEU A 197 -10.64 5.46 -10.93
N GLU A 198 -10.64 5.91 -9.67
CA GLU A 198 -10.63 5.04 -8.48
C GLU A 198 -12.01 4.49 -8.14
N TRP A 199 -13.06 5.01 -8.76
CA TRP A 199 -14.43 4.52 -8.66
C TRP A 199 -15.23 4.97 -9.89
N LEU A 200 -16.14 4.11 -10.39
CA LEU A 200 -16.87 4.35 -11.61
C LEU A 200 -18.34 4.71 -11.41
N ASP A 201 -18.91 4.39 -10.26
CA ASP A 201 -20.29 4.77 -9.93
C ASP A 201 -20.48 4.91 -8.41
N PRO A 202 -20.50 6.14 -7.87
CA PRO A 202 -20.26 7.42 -8.56
C PRO A 202 -18.79 7.59 -9.01
N LEU A 203 -18.53 8.52 -9.93
CA LEU A 203 -17.17 8.75 -10.39
C LEU A 203 -16.29 9.36 -9.31
N PHE A 204 -15.12 8.74 -9.06
CA PHE A 204 -14.03 9.32 -8.26
C PHE A 204 -12.75 9.31 -9.07
N VAL A 205 -12.05 10.44 -9.10
CA VAL A 205 -10.70 10.54 -9.67
C VAL A 205 -9.65 10.17 -8.63
N GLY A 206 -8.56 9.59 -9.10
CA GLY A 206 -7.41 9.22 -8.29
C GLY A 206 -6.79 10.41 -7.56
N GLY A 207 -6.23 10.16 -6.39
CA GLY A 207 -5.57 11.17 -5.58
C GLY A 207 -4.21 10.72 -5.07
N HIS A 208 -3.70 11.44 -4.07
CA HIS A 208 -2.46 11.12 -3.35
C HIS A 208 -1.27 10.93 -4.31
N TRP A 209 -0.72 9.74 -4.44
CA TRP A 209 0.40 9.36 -5.30
C TRP A 209 0.02 9.07 -6.76
N VAL A 210 -1.29 8.81 -7.07
CA VAL A 210 -1.72 8.40 -8.42
C VAL A 210 -1.38 9.40 -9.52
N PRO A 211 -1.63 10.73 -9.35
CA PRO A 211 -1.24 11.71 -10.38
C PRO A 211 0.29 11.77 -10.57
N GLU A 212 1.07 11.54 -9.51
CA GLU A 212 2.54 11.46 -9.61
C GLU A 212 2.99 10.21 -10.39
N MET A 213 2.32 9.05 -10.19
CA MET A 213 2.55 7.84 -10.97
C MET A 213 2.29 8.07 -12.46
N ILE A 214 1.17 8.73 -12.79
CA ILE A 214 0.82 9.10 -14.18
C ILE A 214 1.90 10.00 -14.77
N ALA A 215 2.32 11.03 -14.03
CA ALA A 215 3.38 11.93 -14.47
C ALA A 215 4.73 11.22 -14.67
N ALA A 216 5.11 10.34 -13.76
CA ALA A 216 6.32 9.52 -13.84
C ALA A 216 6.31 8.55 -15.03
N ALA A 217 5.13 8.06 -15.39
CA ALA A 217 4.90 7.22 -16.57
C ALA A 217 4.80 7.99 -17.89
N GLY A 218 4.98 9.33 -17.88
CA GLY A 218 4.94 10.18 -19.07
C GLY A 218 3.53 10.57 -19.52
N GLY A 219 2.51 10.49 -18.66
CA GLY A 219 1.17 11.01 -18.88
C GLY A 219 0.94 12.39 -18.26
N GLU A 220 -0.25 12.95 -18.49
CA GLU A 220 -0.76 14.16 -17.85
C GLU A 220 -2.12 13.84 -17.23
N ASP A 221 -2.22 13.80 -15.89
CA ASP A 221 -3.52 13.72 -15.23
C ASP A 221 -4.24 15.05 -15.38
N VAL A 222 -5.42 15.02 -16.01
CA VAL A 222 -6.16 16.25 -16.36
C VAL A 222 -7.23 16.64 -15.35
N LEU A 223 -7.46 15.82 -14.31
CA LEU A 223 -8.50 16.09 -13.30
C LEU A 223 -7.98 16.03 -11.87
N ALA A 224 -6.87 15.36 -11.62
CA ALA A 224 -6.32 15.22 -10.28
C ALA A 224 -4.96 15.93 -10.14
N GLN A 225 -4.55 16.18 -8.89
CA GLN A 225 -3.29 16.83 -8.59
C GLN A 225 -2.48 15.98 -7.59
N PRO A 226 -1.15 15.91 -7.73
CA PRO A 226 -0.29 15.20 -6.79
C PRO A 226 -0.52 15.64 -5.34
N GLY A 227 -0.60 14.67 -4.42
CA GLY A 227 -0.79 14.91 -2.99
C GLY A 227 -2.21 15.30 -2.57
N ALA A 228 -3.10 15.64 -3.51
CA ALA A 228 -4.49 15.93 -3.20
C ALA A 228 -5.27 14.64 -2.90
N LYS A 229 -6.33 14.75 -2.10
CA LYS A 229 -7.22 13.59 -1.85
C LYS A 229 -8.00 13.23 -3.11
N SER A 230 -8.30 11.94 -3.25
CA SER A 230 -9.31 11.45 -4.21
C SER A 230 -10.62 12.18 -4.01
N ARG A 231 -11.29 12.51 -5.10
CA ARG A 231 -12.54 13.28 -5.04
C ARG A 231 -13.60 12.76 -5.99
N ARG A 232 -14.83 12.90 -5.58
CA ARG A 232 -15.98 12.67 -6.43
C ARG A 232 -16.06 13.76 -7.49
N ILE A 233 -16.40 13.37 -8.74
CA ILE A 233 -16.63 14.30 -9.84
C ILE A 233 -18.00 14.05 -10.48
N PRO A 234 -18.66 15.09 -11.01
CA PRO A 234 -19.83 14.92 -11.88
C PRO A 234 -19.40 14.46 -13.27
N TRP A 235 -20.34 13.87 -14.01
CA TRP A 235 -20.11 13.45 -15.39
C TRP A 235 -19.69 14.59 -16.32
N ASP A 236 -20.26 15.77 -16.14
CA ASP A 236 -19.95 16.96 -16.96
C ASP A 236 -18.46 17.34 -16.86
N GLU A 237 -17.85 17.17 -15.71
CA GLU A 237 -16.42 17.44 -15.51
C GLU A 237 -15.55 16.45 -16.31
N LEU A 238 -15.90 15.16 -16.28
CA LEU A 238 -15.20 14.13 -17.07
C LEU A 238 -15.38 14.37 -18.57
N LEU A 239 -16.59 14.75 -19.00
CA LEU A 239 -16.89 15.08 -20.39
C LEU A 239 -16.12 16.31 -20.85
N ALA A 240 -16.04 17.36 -20.03
CA ALA A 240 -15.28 18.56 -20.34
C ALA A 240 -13.76 18.30 -20.41
N ALA A 241 -13.25 17.40 -19.59
CA ALA A 241 -11.85 17.00 -19.62
C ALA A 241 -11.49 16.24 -20.89
N ASP A 242 -12.40 15.47 -21.47
CA ASP A 242 -12.26 14.64 -22.68
C ASP A 242 -10.86 14.02 -22.82
N PRO A 243 -10.47 13.08 -21.95
CA PRO A 243 -9.15 12.51 -21.92
C PRO A 243 -8.83 11.67 -23.17
N ASP A 244 -7.52 11.51 -23.47
CA ASP A 244 -7.05 10.60 -24.53
C ASP A 244 -7.25 9.13 -24.17
N LEU A 245 -7.12 8.83 -22.87
CA LEU A 245 -7.33 7.50 -22.31
C LEU A 245 -7.79 7.56 -20.84
N ILE A 246 -8.43 6.49 -20.40
CA ILE A 246 -8.90 6.31 -19.02
C ILE A 246 -8.24 5.06 -18.44
N VAL A 247 -7.66 5.21 -17.25
CA VAL A 247 -7.21 4.07 -16.43
C VAL A 247 -8.28 3.82 -15.37
N ALA A 248 -8.91 2.65 -15.41
CA ALA A 248 -9.91 2.25 -14.42
C ALA A 248 -9.23 1.39 -13.35
N MET A 249 -9.11 1.95 -12.14
CA MET A 249 -8.44 1.36 -10.99
C MET A 249 -9.34 1.39 -9.73
N PRO A 250 -10.53 0.77 -9.77
CA PRO A 250 -11.46 0.84 -8.64
C PRO A 250 -10.84 0.21 -7.39
N CYS A 251 -10.82 0.97 -6.30
CA CYS A 251 -10.23 0.56 -5.03
C CYS A 251 -10.91 -0.72 -4.51
N GLY A 252 -10.12 -1.69 -4.06
CA GLY A 252 -10.64 -2.99 -3.61
C GLY A 252 -10.79 -4.05 -4.71
N PHE A 253 -10.48 -3.74 -5.98
CA PHE A 253 -10.65 -4.66 -7.09
C PHE A 253 -9.34 -5.00 -7.80
N ASP A 254 -9.25 -6.25 -8.26
CA ASP A 254 -8.24 -6.69 -9.21
C ASP A 254 -8.62 -6.26 -10.66
N ALA A 255 -7.80 -6.61 -11.63
CA ALA A 255 -8.06 -6.28 -13.03
C ALA A 255 -9.38 -6.88 -13.57
N THR A 256 -9.81 -8.02 -13.04
CA THR A 256 -11.08 -8.69 -13.44
C THR A 256 -12.26 -7.90 -12.91
N GLY A 257 -12.23 -7.51 -11.64
CA GLY A 257 -13.25 -6.67 -11.03
C GLY A 257 -13.31 -5.27 -11.65
N ALA A 258 -12.16 -4.67 -11.94
CA ALA A 258 -12.06 -3.38 -12.64
C ALA A 258 -12.72 -3.46 -14.04
N ARG A 259 -12.46 -4.53 -14.78
CA ARG A 259 -13.11 -4.79 -16.09
C ARG A 259 -14.63 -4.91 -15.96
N ALA A 260 -15.12 -5.61 -14.95
CA ALA A 260 -16.55 -5.77 -14.72
C ALA A 260 -17.24 -4.40 -14.47
N GLN A 261 -16.59 -3.50 -13.73
CA GLN A 261 -17.09 -2.14 -13.49
C GLN A 261 -17.10 -1.30 -14.78
N VAL A 262 -16.06 -1.40 -15.61
CA VAL A 262 -16.03 -0.74 -16.93
C VAL A 262 -17.19 -1.23 -17.81
N VAL A 263 -17.48 -2.53 -17.81
CA VAL A 263 -18.61 -3.10 -18.54
C VAL A 263 -19.94 -2.56 -17.99
N ALA A 264 -20.10 -2.47 -16.67
CA ALA A 264 -21.32 -1.92 -16.06
C ALA A 264 -21.54 -0.43 -16.41
N ALA A 265 -20.47 0.35 -16.61
CA ALA A 265 -20.55 1.74 -17.04
C ALA A 265 -20.90 1.90 -18.53
N ALA A 266 -20.72 0.84 -19.34
CA ALA A 266 -20.84 0.91 -20.80
C ALA A 266 -22.22 1.31 -21.34
N ASP A 267 -23.28 1.16 -20.55
CA ASP A 267 -24.64 1.53 -20.97
C ASP A 267 -24.98 3.01 -20.78
N ARG A 268 -24.15 3.77 -20.06
CA ARG A 268 -24.34 5.20 -19.85
C ARG A 268 -24.05 5.99 -21.12
N PRO A 269 -24.97 6.88 -21.57
CA PRO A 269 -24.75 7.73 -22.77
C PRO A 269 -23.51 8.61 -22.63
N GLU A 270 -23.26 9.17 -21.42
CA GLU A 270 -22.12 10.03 -21.11
C GLU A 270 -20.81 9.26 -21.34
N TRP A 271 -20.75 8.00 -20.85
CA TRP A 271 -19.60 7.13 -21.04
C TRP A 271 -19.30 6.90 -22.53
N ARG A 272 -20.33 6.55 -23.30
CA ARG A 272 -20.19 6.29 -24.75
C ARG A 272 -19.76 7.52 -25.55
N SER A 273 -20.03 8.72 -25.07
CA SER A 273 -19.68 9.97 -25.74
C SER A 273 -18.19 10.34 -25.61
N LEU A 274 -17.47 9.78 -24.63
CA LEU A 274 -16.05 10.05 -24.41
C LEU A 274 -15.19 9.56 -25.58
N ARG A 275 -14.23 10.38 -26.00
CA ARG A 275 -13.27 10.04 -27.05
C ARG A 275 -12.48 8.78 -26.71
N ALA A 276 -11.99 8.68 -25.48
CA ALA A 276 -11.26 7.50 -24.99
C ALA A 276 -12.08 6.21 -25.13
N VAL A 277 -13.38 6.25 -24.80
CA VAL A 277 -14.29 5.09 -24.93
C VAL A 277 -14.47 4.68 -26.38
N ARG A 278 -14.76 5.64 -27.26
CA ARG A 278 -14.93 5.39 -28.71
C ARG A 278 -13.67 4.87 -29.38
N ALA A 279 -12.50 5.24 -28.85
CA ALA A 279 -11.19 4.78 -29.32
C ALA A 279 -10.74 3.44 -28.69
N GLY A 280 -11.54 2.87 -27.78
CA GLY A 280 -11.17 1.64 -27.07
C GLY A 280 -10.00 1.81 -26.09
N LYS A 281 -9.73 3.06 -25.68
CA LYS A 281 -8.59 3.40 -24.78
C LYS A 281 -9.03 3.47 -23.32
N ILE A 282 -9.66 2.40 -22.85
CA ILE A 282 -10.01 2.19 -21.44
C ILE A 282 -9.21 1.01 -20.94
N PHE A 283 -8.44 1.25 -19.89
CA PHE A 283 -7.51 0.27 -19.34
C PHE A 283 -7.89 -0.09 -17.91
N PRO A 284 -8.63 -1.19 -17.68
CA PRO A 284 -8.86 -1.72 -16.35
C PRO A 284 -7.57 -2.38 -15.85
N VAL A 285 -7.14 -1.98 -14.65
CA VAL A 285 -5.90 -2.44 -14.03
C VAL A 285 -6.15 -3.08 -12.66
N ASP A 286 -5.17 -3.81 -12.14
CA ASP A 286 -5.19 -4.34 -10.77
C ASP A 286 -4.94 -3.19 -9.77
N ALA A 287 -6.04 -2.60 -9.29
CA ALA A 287 -5.95 -1.50 -8.33
C ALA A 287 -5.30 -1.96 -7.02
N ASN A 288 -5.71 -3.09 -6.47
CA ASN A 288 -5.16 -3.61 -5.21
C ASN A 288 -3.68 -3.93 -5.31
N GLY A 289 -3.26 -4.49 -6.45
CA GLY A 289 -1.88 -4.88 -6.63
C GLY A 289 -0.94 -3.68 -6.74
N CYS A 290 -1.30 -2.68 -7.55
CA CYS A 290 -0.32 -1.73 -8.04
C CYS A 290 -0.70 -0.24 -7.86
N PHE A 291 -1.88 0.10 -7.32
CA PHE A 291 -2.33 1.50 -7.32
C PHE A 291 -2.96 1.96 -5.99
N SER A 292 -3.81 1.14 -5.35
CA SER A 292 -4.56 1.56 -4.17
C SER A 292 -3.80 1.36 -2.85
N ARG A 293 -2.74 0.57 -2.84
CA ARG A 293 -1.94 0.26 -1.65
C ARG A 293 -0.58 0.94 -1.75
N PRO A 294 -0.27 1.94 -0.92
CA PRO A 294 0.99 2.68 -1.00
C PRO A 294 2.17 1.87 -0.46
N GLY A 295 2.67 0.97 -1.29
CA GLY A 295 3.75 0.05 -1.01
C GLY A 295 4.73 -0.09 -2.18
N PRO A 296 5.68 -1.04 -2.11
CA PRO A 296 6.71 -1.21 -3.13
C PRO A 296 6.16 -1.44 -4.55
N ARG A 297 4.98 -2.06 -4.67
CA ARG A 297 4.34 -2.38 -5.95
C ARG A 297 3.79 -1.18 -6.72
N LEU A 298 3.77 0.03 -6.13
CA LEU A 298 3.44 1.24 -6.89
C LEU A 298 4.40 1.47 -8.06
N ILE A 299 5.64 1.02 -7.93
CA ILE A 299 6.61 1.14 -9.04
C ILE A 299 6.28 0.18 -10.18
N ASP A 300 5.76 -1.02 -9.88
CA ASP A 300 5.20 -1.92 -10.90
C ASP A 300 4.03 -1.24 -11.63
N GLY A 301 3.18 -0.50 -10.89
CA GLY A 301 2.10 0.31 -11.44
C GLY A 301 2.61 1.42 -12.37
N VAL A 302 3.68 2.12 -12.01
CA VAL A 302 4.29 3.14 -12.88
C VAL A 302 4.82 2.52 -14.17
N GLU A 303 5.48 1.36 -14.10
CA GLU A 303 5.95 0.61 -15.28
C GLU A 303 4.79 0.18 -16.17
N GLN A 304 3.70 -0.31 -15.57
CA GLN A 304 2.47 -0.67 -16.28
C GLN A 304 1.83 0.54 -16.99
N LEU A 305 1.73 1.68 -16.29
CA LEU A 305 1.21 2.91 -16.90
C LEU A 305 2.08 3.36 -18.08
N ALA A 306 3.40 3.31 -17.96
CA ALA A 306 4.29 3.66 -19.07
C ALA A 306 4.09 2.74 -20.28
N ALA A 307 3.86 1.45 -20.07
CA ALA A 307 3.53 0.52 -21.15
C ALA A 307 2.15 0.80 -21.77
N ILE A 308 1.16 1.19 -20.97
CA ILE A 308 -0.17 1.59 -21.45
C ILE A 308 -0.08 2.86 -22.30
N PHE A 309 0.72 3.83 -21.88
CA PHE A 309 0.79 5.15 -22.55
C PHE A 309 1.64 5.12 -23.82
N HIS A 310 2.69 4.31 -23.85
CA HIS A 310 3.74 4.38 -24.86
C HIS A 310 4.05 3.04 -25.56
N GLY A 311 3.38 1.95 -25.19
CA GLY A 311 3.67 0.61 -25.66
C GLY A 311 4.63 -0.17 -24.73
N PRO A 312 4.80 -1.49 -24.96
CA PRO A 312 5.69 -2.33 -24.17
C PRO A 312 7.16 -1.88 -24.25
N ALA A 313 7.97 -2.28 -23.29
CA ALA A 313 9.35 -1.84 -23.18
C ALA A 313 10.25 -2.30 -24.35
N ASP A 314 9.87 -3.38 -25.03
CA ASP A 314 10.64 -3.97 -26.14
C ASP A 314 10.39 -3.27 -27.50
N ASP A 315 9.46 -2.30 -27.58
CA ASP A 315 9.15 -1.51 -28.79
C ASP A 315 10.00 -0.22 -28.89
N PHE A 316 11.14 -0.11 -28.15
CA PHE A 316 11.99 1.09 -28.07
C PHE A 316 13.46 0.80 -28.33
#